data_59c4a117c12f94becdbff12b064b9efd
#
_entry.id   59c4a117c12f94becdbff12b064b9efd
#
_cell.length_a   1.000
_cell.length_b   1.000
_cell.length_c   1.000
_cell.angle_alpha   90.00
_cell.angle_beta   90.00
_cell.angle_gamma   90.00
#
_symmetry.space_group_name_H-M   'P 1'
#
loop_
_entity.id
_entity.type
_entity.pdbx_description
1 polymer ?
#
loop_
_entity_poly.entity_id
_entity_poly.type
_entity_poly.pdbx_seq_one_letter_code
_entity_poly.pdbx_strand_id
1 'polypeptide(L)'
;MSPQRLVNYRNTWYLDAWCHTSAALRRFALDAVREARQLDAKAKLVGLRDLEGELDAGYGIYGGAGPRVRWATLHFNAESAQWVANEEWHAQQKSRWLTDGRYELQVPYGEPTELAMDILRHGDSVTVVGDKPLVAAIAARLVRAAALYG
;
A
#
# COMPACT_ATOMS: atom_id res chain seq x y z
N MET A 1 19.80 -12.28 -8.83
CA MET A 1 19.21 -10.93 -8.72
C MET A 1 20.30 -9.91 -8.44
N SER A 2 20.08 -8.65 -8.76
CA SER A 2 20.97 -7.55 -8.39
C SER A 2 20.29 -6.71 -7.30
N PRO A 3 20.77 -6.75 -6.04
CA PRO A 3 20.19 -6.01 -4.93
C PRO A 3 20.31 -4.50 -5.16
N GLN A 4 19.30 -3.74 -4.74
CA GLN A 4 19.25 -2.29 -4.87
C GLN A 4 19.20 -1.59 -3.50
N ARG A 5 18.21 -1.94 -2.67
CA ARG A 5 18.04 -1.35 -1.32
C ARG A 5 17.28 -2.30 -0.40
N LEU A 6 17.43 -2.06 0.90
CA LEU A 6 16.59 -2.67 1.94
C LEU A 6 15.49 -1.69 2.34
N VAL A 7 14.29 -2.21 2.54
CA VAL A 7 13.12 -1.45 2.98
C VAL A 7 12.55 -2.11 4.22
N ASN A 8 12.35 -1.34 5.30
CA ASN A 8 11.61 -1.79 6.46
C ASN A 8 10.16 -1.28 6.36
N TYR A 9 9.20 -2.19 6.43
CA TYR A 9 7.79 -1.86 6.41
C TYR A 9 7.03 -2.73 7.40
N ARG A 10 6.29 -2.11 8.30
CA ARG A 10 5.50 -2.81 9.34
C ARG A 10 6.29 -3.91 10.05
N ASN A 11 7.50 -3.55 10.49
CA ASN A 11 8.43 -4.43 11.22
C ASN A 11 8.96 -5.64 10.41
N THR A 12 8.82 -5.64 9.11
CA THR A 12 9.36 -6.66 8.20
C THR A 12 10.35 -6.01 7.23
N TRP A 13 11.48 -6.69 7.00
CA TRP A 13 12.48 -6.25 6.05
C TRP A 13 12.24 -6.84 4.66
N TYR A 14 12.40 -6.01 3.67
CA TYR A 14 12.29 -6.36 2.25
C TYR A 14 13.54 -5.94 1.50
N LEU A 15 13.84 -6.70 0.44
CA LEU A 15 14.89 -6.40 -0.52
C LEU A 15 14.25 -5.99 -1.85
N ASP A 16 14.51 -4.76 -2.28
CA ASP A 16 14.25 -4.34 -3.66
C ASP A 16 15.42 -4.77 -4.52
N ALA A 17 15.16 -5.49 -5.59
CA ALA A 17 16.19 -6.02 -6.46
C ALA A 17 15.73 -6.08 -7.92
N TRP A 18 16.68 -5.95 -8.84
CA TRP A 18 16.46 -6.34 -10.23
C TRP A 18 16.48 -7.86 -10.32
N CYS A 19 15.35 -8.43 -10.70
CA CYS A 19 15.22 -9.87 -10.94
C CYS A 19 15.61 -10.20 -12.39
N HIS A 20 16.71 -10.92 -12.59
CA HIS A 20 17.18 -11.26 -13.93
C HIS A 20 16.27 -12.26 -14.64
N THR A 21 15.56 -13.11 -13.88
CA THR A 21 14.63 -14.10 -14.44
C THR A 21 13.38 -13.45 -15.04
N SER A 22 12.82 -12.44 -14.36
CA SER A 22 11.65 -11.72 -14.85
C SER A 22 11.99 -10.44 -15.62
N ALA A 23 13.29 -10.08 -15.72
CA ALA A 23 13.79 -8.83 -16.30
C ALA A 23 13.07 -7.56 -15.78
N ALA A 24 12.79 -7.51 -14.47
CA ALA A 24 12.02 -6.45 -13.82
C ALA A 24 12.50 -6.19 -12.40
N LEU A 25 12.18 -5.02 -11.87
CA LEU A 25 12.28 -4.73 -10.44
C LEU A 25 11.26 -5.56 -9.66
N ARG A 26 11.71 -6.12 -8.55
CA ARG A 26 10.89 -6.93 -7.64
C ARG A 26 11.23 -6.63 -6.20
N ARG A 27 10.22 -6.74 -5.34
CA ARG A 27 10.36 -6.68 -3.89
C ARG A 27 10.24 -8.07 -3.30
N PHE A 28 11.21 -8.46 -2.48
CA PHE A 28 11.29 -9.78 -1.85
C PHE A 28 11.30 -9.61 -0.34
N ALA A 29 10.47 -10.35 0.38
CA ALA A 29 10.57 -10.43 1.83
C ALA A 29 11.85 -11.15 2.23
N LEU A 30 12.63 -10.58 3.16
CA LEU A 30 13.92 -11.17 3.57
C LEU A 30 13.75 -12.50 4.31
N ASP A 31 12.67 -12.69 5.03
CA ASP A 31 12.33 -13.95 5.72
C ASP A 31 12.04 -15.11 4.76
N ALA A 32 11.72 -14.81 3.50
CA ALA A 32 11.55 -15.80 2.44
C ALA A 32 12.88 -16.20 1.77
N VAL A 33 13.98 -15.53 2.06
CA VAL A 33 15.31 -15.85 1.51
C VAL A 33 15.89 -17.06 2.24
N ARG A 34 16.05 -18.17 1.52
CA ARG A 34 16.58 -19.42 2.07
C ARG A 34 18.09 -19.53 1.97
N GLU A 35 18.65 -18.99 0.90
CA GLU A 35 20.08 -19.02 0.62
C GLU A 35 20.52 -17.73 -0.07
N ALA A 36 21.63 -17.17 0.36
CA ALA A 36 22.26 -16.03 -0.27
C ALA A 36 23.74 -16.34 -0.53
N ARG A 37 24.18 -16.15 -1.77
CA ARG A 37 25.56 -16.31 -2.19
C ARG A 37 26.00 -15.11 -3.02
N GLN A 38 27.12 -14.51 -2.63
CA GLN A 38 27.74 -13.44 -3.40
C GLN A 38 28.35 -14.02 -4.69
N LEU A 39 28.14 -13.32 -5.80
CA LEU A 39 28.72 -13.64 -7.09
C LEU A 39 29.75 -12.57 -7.48
N ASP A 40 30.76 -12.96 -8.28
CA ASP A 40 31.74 -12.02 -8.82
C ASP A 40 31.17 -11.15 -9.96
N ALA A 41 29.98 -11.49 -10.45
CA ALA A 41 29.29 -10.74 -11.49
C ALA A 41 28.85 -9.36 -10.99
N LYS A 42 29.08 -8.34 -11.83
CA LYS A 42 28.70 -6.96 -11.52
C LYS A 42 27.16 -6.84 -11.44
N ALA A 43 26.68 -6.24 -10.36
CA ALA A 43 25.25 -5.98 -10.19
C ALA A 43 24.73 -4.95 -11.21
N LYS A 44 23.51 -5.16 -11.70
CA LYS A 44 22.77 -4.15 -12.47
C LYS A 44 22.22 -3.12 -11.48
N LEU A 45 22.70 -1.88 -11.56
CA LEU A 45 22.18 -0.77 -10.76
C LEU A 45 20.99 -0.12 -11.45
N VAL A 46 19.98 0.25 -10.67
CA VAL A 46 18.78 0.96 -11.11
C VAL A 46 18.71 2.29 -10.37
N GLY A 47 18.35 3.35 -11.08
CA GLY A 47 18.25 4.69 -10.51
C GLY A 47 17.15 4.77 -9.43
N LEU A 48 17.36 5.65 -8.42
CA LEU A 48 16.41 5.80 -7.32
C LEU A 48 15.00 6.18 -7.80
N ARG A 49 14.91 7.06 -8.81
CA ARG A 49 13.63 7.46 -9.42
C ARG A 49 12.85 6.28 -10.00
N ASP A 50 13.56 5.37 -10.66
CA ASP A 50 12.93 4.19 -11.27
C ASP A 50 12.49 3.21 -10.18
N LEU A 51 13.30 3.05 -9.11
CA LEU A 51 12.92 2.26 -7.94
C LEU A 51 11.65 2.78 -7.27
N GLU A 52 11.59 4.08 -7.01
CA GLU A 52 10.42 4.75 -6.41
C GLU A 52 9.20 4.68 -7.35
N GLY A 53 9.39 4.94 -8.64
CA GLY A 53 8.32 4.90 -9.64
C GLY A 53 7.73 3.51 -9.84
N GLU A 54 8.54 2.45 -9.78
CA GLU A 54 8.07 1.08 -9.99
C GLU A 54 7.63 0.37 -8.72
N LEU A 55 8.25 0.66 -7.56
CA LEU A 55 8.01 -0.10 -6.33
C LEU A 55 7.28 0.67 -5.23
N ASP A 56 7.29 2.00 -5.27
CA ASP A 56 6.68 2.84 -4.22
C ASP A 56 5.50 3.68 -4.73
N ALA A 57 5.12 3.54 -5.99
CA ALA A 57 4.05 4.34 -6.60
C ALA A 57 2.64 4.01 -6.07
N GLY A 58 2.45 2.86 -5.46
CA GLY A 58 1.17 2.41 -4.92
C GLY A 58 1.15 2.33 -3.42
N TYR A 59 -0.02 1.94 -2.88
CA TYR A 59 -0.25 1.83 -1.45
C TYR A 59 0.39 0.56 -0.87
N GLY A 60 1.08 0.72 0.27
CA GLY A 60 1.65 -0.39 1.01
C GLY A 60 2.91 -0.99 0.37
N ILE A 61 3.31 -2.15 0.89
CA ILE A 61 4.57 -2.80 0.49
C ILE A 61 4.51 -3.44 -0.90
N TYR A 62 3.33 -3.83 -1.33
CA TYR A 62 3.07 -4.42 -2.65
C TYR A 62 2.58 -3.41 -3.68
N GLY A 63 2.69 -2.11 -3.36
CA GLY A 63 2.24 -0.99 -4.18
C GLY A 63 2.99 -0.79 -5.49
N GLY A 64 3.77 -1.78 -5.92
CA GLY A 64 4.56 -1.75 -7.14
C GLY A 64 3.73 -1.49 -8.40
N ALA A 65 4.42 -1.15 -9.47
CA ALA A 65 3.90 -0.74 -10.76
C ALA A 65 2.85 -1.70 -11.34
N GLY A 66 1.64 -1.57 -10.87
CA GLY A 66 0.49 -1.88 -11.68
C GLY A 66 0.31 -0.73 -12.69
N PRO A 67 -0.20 -1.00 -13.89
CA PRO A 67 -0.25 0.00 -14.96
C PRO A 67 -1.12 1.23 -14.67
N ARG A 68 -1.77 1.33 -13.51
CA ARG A 68 -2.64 2.46 -13.13
C ARG A 68 -2.69 2.65 -11.63
N VAL A 69 -1.93 3.61 -11.13
CA VAL A 69 -2.16 4.18 -9.80
C VAL A 69 -3.52 4.87 -9.79
N ARG A 70 -4.39 4.49 -8.86
CA ARG A 70 -5.69 5.10 -8.59
C ARG A 70 -5.60 5.91 -7.30
N TRP A 71 -6.54 6.81 -7.10
CA TRP A 71 -6.67 7.57 -5.86
C TRP A 71 -7.96 7.18 -5.14
N ALA A 72 -7.84 6.67 -3.94
CA ALA A 72 -8.96 6.43 -3.05
C ALA A 72 -9.23 7.69 -2.21
N THR A 73 -10.50 8.06 -2.09
CA THR A 73 -10.97 9.10 -1.18
C THR A 73 -11.70 8.45 -0.02
N LEU A 74 -11.25 8.71 1.20
CA LEU A 74 -11.77 8.15 2.44
C LEU A 74 -12.33 9.28 3.30
N HIS A 75 -13.56 9.12 3.79
CA HIS A 75 -14.17 10.02 4.76
C HIS A 75 -14.26 9.34 6.11
N PHE A 76 -13.56 9.88 7.09
CA PHE A 76 -13.63 9.44 8.48
C PHE A 76 -14.63 10.29 9.26
N ASN A 77 -15.40 9.65 10.15
CA ASN A 77 -16.31 10.38 11.04
C ASN A 77 -15.55 11.29 12.01
N ALA A 78 -16.23 12.23 12.65
CA ALA A 78 -15.61 13.24 13.50
C ALA A 78 -14.86 12.65 14.70
N GLU A 79 -15.29 11.49 15.20
CA GLU A 79 -14.65 10.83 16.34
C GLU A 79 -13.30 10.25 15.93
N SER A 80 -13.24 9.44 14.87
CA SER A 80 -12.00 8.82 14.40
C SER A 80 -11.04 9.81 13.72
N ALA A 81 -11.56 10.91 13.19
CA ALA A 81 -10.78 11.95 12.53
C ALA A 81 -9.64 12.51 13.39
N GLN A 82 -9.83 12.60 14.69
CA GLN A 82 -8.83 13.13 15.64
C GLN A 82 -7.55 12.29 15.68
N TRP A 83 -7.65 10.99 15.49
CA TRP A 83 -6.50 10.08 15.46
C TRP A 83 -5.94 9.94 14.06
N VAL A 84 -6.81 9.72 13.08
CA VAL A 84 -6.39 9.51 11.68
C VAL A 84 -5.69 10.73 11.09
N ALA A 85 -6.05 11.95 11.51
CA ALA A 85 -5.40 13.19 11.07
C ALA A 85 -3.88 13.23 11.39
N ASN A 86 -3.43 12.45 12.36
CA ASN A 86 -2.02 12.35 12.74
C ASN A 86 -1.30 11.13 12.12
N GLU A 87 -2.01 10.33 11.35
CA GLU A 87 -1.44 9.14 10.70
C GLU A 87 -0.91 9.48 9.29
N GLU A 88 0.22 8.89 8.95
CA GLU A 88 0.71 8.86 7.57
C GLU A 88 0.43 7.47 6.98
N TRP A 89 -0.54 7.41 6.07
CA TRP A 89 -0.88 6.20 5.34
C TRP A 89 -0.02 6.05 4.07
N HIS A 90 0.36 7.16 3.47
CA HIS A 90 1.21 7.21 2.29
C HIS A 90 1.93 8.55 2.18
N ALA A 91 3.20 8.54 1.75
CA ALA A 91 4.02 9.76 1.64
C ALA A 91 3.41 10.85 0.72
N GLN A 92 2.60 10.45 -0.26
CA GLN A 92 1.92 11.36 -1.19
C GLN A 92 0.45 11.62 -0.81
N GLN A 93 0.00 11.18 0.37
CA GLN A 93 -1.37 11.40 0.79
C GLN A 93 -1.75 12.87 0.77
N LYS A 94 -3.03 13.13 0.49
CA LYS A 94 -3.64 14.46 0.62
C LYS A 94 -4.75 14.37 1.63
N SER A 95 -4.96 15.42 2.39
CA SER A 95 -5.99 15.42 3.41
C SER A 95 -6.58 16.79 3.66
N ARG A 96 -7.78 16.82 4.17
CA ARG A 96 -8.45 18.06 4.62
C ARG A 96 -9.54 17.75 5.64
N TRP A 97 -9.80 18.70 6.51
CA TRP A 97 -10.98 18.71 7.35
C TRP A 97 -12.20 19.17 6.55
N LEU A 98 -13.30 18.47 6.71
CA LEU A 98 -14.60 18.89 6.17
C LEU A 98 -15.33 19.80 7.16
N THR A 99 -16.26 20.61 6.65
CA THR A 99 -16.99 21.60 7.45
C THR A 99 -17.84 21.01 8.57
N ASP A 100 -18.22 19.73 8.46
CA ASP A 100 -19.00 18.96 9.44
C ASP A 100 -18.15 18.20 10.47
N GLY A 101 -16.83 18.46 10.51
CA GLY A 101 -15.90 17.81 11.43
C GLY A 101 -15.37 16.46 10.98
N ARG A 102 -15.83 15.94 9.85
CA ARG A 102 -15.23 14.75 9.21
C ARG A 102 -13.86 15.07 8.62
N TYR A 103 -13.09 14.04 8.37
CA TYR A 103 -11.76 14.14 7.78
C TYR A 103 -11.70 13.38 6.47
N GLU A 104 -11.27 14.07 5.42
CA GLU A 104 -11.02 13.45 4.10
C GLU A 104 -9.56 13.13 3.97
N LEU A 105 -9.26 11.87 3.64
CA LEU A 105 -7.95 11.37 3.33
C LEU A 105 -7.95 10.81 1.92
N GLN A 106 -7.02 11.25 1.09
CA GLN A 106 -6.81 10.72 -0.25
C GLN A 106 -5.46 10.02 -0.31
N VAL A 107 -5.45 8.77 -0.77
CA VAL A 107 -4.25 7.95 -0.89
C VAL A 107 -4.15 7.30 -2.27
N PRO A 108 -2.94 7.28 -2.87
CA PRO A 108 -2.73 6.56 -4.11
C PRO A 108 -2.63 5.05 -3.81
N TYR A 109 -3.18 4.21 -4.69
CA TYR A 109 -3.05 2.77 -4.58
C TYR A 109 -3.02 2.11 -5.96
N GLY A 110 -2.35 0.97 -6.08
CA GLY A 110 -2.36 0.12 -7.27
C GLY A 110 -3.19 -1.13 -7.00
N GLU A 111 -2.68 -2.00 -6.14
CA GLU A 111 -3.35 -3.21 -5.69
C GLU A 111 -4.16 -2.90 -4.40
N PRO A 112 -5.47 -3.24 -4.34
CA PRO A 112 -6.35 -2.77 -3.27
C PRO A 112 -6.24 -3.54 -1.94
N THR A 113 -5.57 -4.69 -1.88
CA THR A 113 -5.64 -5.60 -0.72
C THR A 113 -5.19 -4.95 0.59
N GLU A 114 -4.02 -4.31 0.62
CA GLU A 114 -3.53 -3.67 1.85
C GLU A 114 -4.38 -2.46 2.23
N LEU A 115 -4.75 -1.62 1.26
CA LEU A 115 -5.64 -0.48 1.50
C LEU A 115 -6.99 -0.94 2.04
N ALA A 116 -7.55 -2.00 1.48
CA ALA A 116 -8.80 -2.58 1.96
C ALA A 116 -8.69 -3.08 3.41
N MET A 117 -7.57 -3.70 3.79
CA MET A 117 -7.33 -4.12 5.18
C MET A 117 -7.23 -2.93 6.13
N ASP A 118 -6.53 -1.88 5.74
CA ASP A 118 -6.43 -0.66 6.54
C ASP A 118 -7.77 0.07 6.69
N ILE A 119 -8.59 0.11 5.63
CA ILE A 119 -9.96 0.64 5.70
C ILE A 119 -10.82 -0.20 6.65
N LEU A 120 -10.80 -1.52 6.50
CA LEU A 120 -11.65 -2.43 7.28
C LEU A 120 -11.34 -2.41 8.79
N ARG A 121 -10.09 -2.12 9.21
CA ARG A 121 -9.75 -1.99 10.63
C ARG A 121 -10.49 -0.83 11.33
N HIS A 122 -10.98 0.16 10.55
CA HIS A 122 -11.76 1.29 11.07
C HIS A 122 -13.28 1.02 11.14
N GLY A 123 -13.73 -0.16 10.63
CA GLY A 123 -15.12 -0.58 10.71
C GLY A 123 -16.08 0.44 10.08
N ASP A 124 -17.04 0.90 10.86
CA ASP A 124 -18.07 1.86 10.48
C ASP A 124 -17.63 3.34 10.60
N SER A 125 -16.38 3.58 11.03
CA SER A 125 -15.84 4.93 11.19
C SER A 125 -15.32 5.54 9.89
N VAL A 126 -15.27 4.79 8.79
CA VAL A 126 -14.75 5.23 7.50
C VAL A 126 -15.66 4.86 6.35
N THR A 127 -15.75 5.73 5.36
CA THR A 127 -16.48 5.47 4.11
C THR A 127 -15.59 5.75 2.91
N VAL A 128 -15.55 4.84 1.94
CA VAL A 128 -14.89 5.05 0.65
C VAL A 128 -15.81 5.83 -0.26
N VAL A 129 -15.32 6.90 -0.87
CA VAL A 129 -16.09 7.80 -1.73
C VAL A 129 -15.60 7.71 -3.17
N GLY A 130 -16.54 7.48 -4.10
CA GLY A 130 -16.31 7.62 -5.55
C GLY A 130 -15.64 6.44 -6.27
N ASP A 131 -14.77 5.67 -5.63
CA ASP A 131 -14.10 4.50 -6.25
C ASP A 131 -15.00 3.26 -6.18
N LYS A 132 -15.84 3.07 -7.20
CA LYS A 132 -16.82 1.96 -7.25
C LYS A 132 -16.21 0.58 -7.07
N PRO A 133 -15.10 0.19 -7.71
CA PRO A 133 -14.47 -1.12 -7.48
C PRO A 133 -13.99 -1.31 -6.04
N LEU A 134 -13.40 -0.30 -5.42
CA LEU A 134 -12.95 -0.37 -4.04
C LEU A 134 -14.14 -0.45 -3.08
N VAL A 135 -15.19 0.35 -3.30
CA VAL A 135 -16.45 0.28 -2.53
C VAL A 135 -17.04 -1.12 -2.59
N ALA A 136 -17.14 -1.71 -3.79
CA ALA A 136 -17.68 -3.06 -3.97
C ALA A 136 -16.84 -4.13 -3.24
N ALA A 137 -15.51 -4.03 -3.29
CA ALA A 137 -14.59 -4.94 -2.61
C ALA A 137 -14.73 -4.86 -1.07
N ILE A 138 -14.82 -3.64 -0.52
CA ILE A 138 -15.03 -3.41 0.92
C ILE A 138 -16.41 -3.95 1.36
N ALA A 139 -17.48 -3.57 0.66
CA ALA A 139 -18.83 -4.02 0.97
C ALA A 139 -18.95 -5.55 0.97
N ALA A 140 -18.39 -6.22 -0.03
CA ALA A 140 -18.40 -7.68 -0.10
C ALA A 140 -17.66 -8.34 1.08
N ARG A 141 -16.57 -7.75 1.55
CA ARG A 141 -15.86 -8.25 2.75
C ARG A 141 -16.67 -8.04 4.03
N LEU A 142 -17.28 -6.87 4.19
CA LEU A 142 -18.12 -6.57 5.36
C LEU A 142 -19.31 -7.51 5.45
N VAL A 143 -19.99 -7.78 4.32
CA VAL A 143 -21.11 -8.75 4.28
C VAL A 143 -20.65 -10.14 4.70
N ARG A 144 -19.53 -10.62 4.15
CA ARG A 144 -19.00 -11.93 4.55
C ARG A 144 -18.55 -11.96 6.01
N ALA A 145 -17.96 -10.89 6.52
CA ALA A 145 -17.56 -10.79 7.92
C ALA A 145 -18.79 -10.80 8.83
N ALA A 146 -19.81 -10.00 8.54
CA ALA A 146 -21.06 -9.97 9.32
C ALA A 146 -21.73 -11.35 9.38
N ALA A 147 -21.74 -12.09 8.27
CA ALA A 147 -22.33 -13.44 8.22
C ALA A 147 -21.63 -14.47 9.14
N LEU A 148 -20.41 -14.21 9.62
CA LEU A 148 -19.72 -15.08 10.59
C LEU A 148 -20.25 -14.90 12.03
N TYR A 149 -20.97 -13.83 12.30
CA TYR A 149 -21.46 -13.48 13.64
C TYR A 149 -22.99 -13.57 13.76
N GLY A 150 -23.66 -14.05 12.75
CA GLY A 150 -25.11 -14.21 12.70
C GLY A 150 -25.68 -13.45 11.53
#